data_59566a3cda0f5e02cff674ced860ebdc
#
_entry.id   59566a3cda0f5e02cff674ced860ebdc
#
_cell.length_a   1.000
_cell.length_b   1.000
_cell.length_c   1.000
_cell.angle_alpha   90.00
_cell.angle_beta   90.00
_cell.angle_gamma   90.00
#
_symmetry.space_group_name_H-M   'P 1'
#
loop_
_entity.id
_entity.type
_entity.pdbx_description
1 polymer ?
#
loop_
_entity_poly.entity_id
_entity_poly.type
_entity_poly.pdbx_seq_one_letter_code
_entity_poly.pdbx_strand_id
1 'polypeptide(L)'
;MAKREKKIQDYSFWYWLLRFYVDLALKLSFRNIRYADREKIPQDGAVIYAPNHTNALMDAMVILAMDHRPKVYVARADIFRNPKIAKILKWLKIMPIMRQRDGISAVKKNQEIIDKAVDVLKDRIPFCIFPEGTHQAKYSSLPLSKGIFRIAYQAHDLMTDVPLYIVPVGIKYGDFFRFRSTIRMEFGKPINVGEFIAENDHMTPQEQTNVLKDLLTERLHSTIFHIPNDEDYAATYE
;
A
#
# COMPACT_ATOMS: atom_id res chain seq x y z
N MET A 1 -36.31 9.42 -4.48
CA MET A 1 -35.05 8.70 -4.82
C MET A 1 -34.03 8.98 -3.75
N ALA A 2 -33.60 8.01 -2.96
CA ALA A 2 -32.54 8.16 -1.97
C ALA A 2 -31.23 8.47 -2.69
N LYS A 3 -30.54 9.54 -2.30
CA LYS A 3 -29.25 9.94 -2.88
C LYS A 3 -28.24 8.85 -2.52
N ARG A 4 -27.70 8.15 -3.50
CA ARG A 4 -26.64 7.13 -3.28
C ARG A 4 -25.53 7.75 -2.45
N GLU A 5 -25.17 7.12 -1.34
CA GLU A 5 -24.07 7.57 -0.51
C GLU A 5 -22.76 7.49 -1.33
N LYS A 6 -22.00 8.57 -1.34
CA LYS A 6 -20.77 8.68 -2.14
C LYS A 6 -19.68 7.81 -1.52
N LYS A 7 -19.23 6.81 -2.26
CA LYS A 7 -18.11 5.92 -1.87
C LYS A 7 -16.76 6.64 -2.00
N ILE A 8 -15.75 6.17 -1.28
CA ILE A 8 -14.40 6.75 -1.32
C ILE A 8 -13.75 6.60 -2.70
N GLN A 9 -14.03 5.52 -3.39
CA GLN A 9 -13.51 5.24 -4.73
C GLN A 9 -14.22 6.01 -5.85
N ASP A 10 -15.36 6.64 -5.60
CA ASP A 10 -16.10 7.36 -6.63
C ASP A 10 -15.27 8.48 -7.27
N TYR A 11 -15.54 8.73 -8.55
CA TYR A 11 -14.88 9.78 -9.30
C TYR A 11 -15.03 11.15 -8.64
N SER A 12 -13.96 11.94 -8.65
CA SER A 12 -13.91 13.33 -8.19
C SER A 12 -13.05 14.16 -9.13
N PHE A 13 -13.65 15.14 -9.78
CA PHE A 13 -12.94 16.08 -10.68
C PHE A 13 -11.80 16.82 -9.94
N TRP A 14 -12.05 17.30 -8.73
CA TRP A 14 -11.03 18.00 -7.94
C TRP A 14 -9.86 17.10 -7.52
N TYR A 15 -10.13 15.82 -7.26
CA TYR A 15 -9.08 14.84 -7.01
C TYR A 15 -8.25 14.57 -8.28
N TRP A 16 -8.90 14.52 -9.44
CA TRP A 16 -8.19 14.38 -10.72
C TRP A 16 -7.30 15.59 -11.01
N LEU A 17 -7.77 16.81 -10.75
CA LEU A 17 -6.99 18.04 -10.90
C LEU A 17 -5.80 18.09 -9.93
N LEU A 18 -6.03 17.73 -8.65
CA LEU A 18 -4.93 17.61 -7.67
C LEU A 18 -3.86 16.64 -8.16
N ARG A 19 -4.27 15.53 -8.71
CA ARG A 19 -3.34 14.53 -9.22
C ARG A 19 -2.43 15.08 -10.32
N PHE A 20 -2.97 15.85 -11.26
CA PHE A 20 -2.16 16.52 -12.27
C PHE A 20 -1.11 17.46 -11.62
N TYR A 21 -1.51 18.18 -10.58
CA TYR A 21 -0.58 19.01 -9.80
C TYR A 21 0.51 18.18 -9.11
N VAL A 22 0.15 17.03 -8.54
CA VAL A 22 1.14 16.11 -7.92
C VAL A 22 2.12 15.58 -8.96
N ASP A 23 1.65 15.17 -10.13
CA ASP A 23 2.51 14.71 -11.24
C ASP A 23 3.52 15.80 -11.65
N LEU A 24 3.05 17.04 -11.77
CA LEU A 24 3.91 18.18 -12.09
C LEU A 24 4.92 18.46 -10.98
N ALA A 25 4.45 18.47 -9.72
CA ALA A 25 5.32 18.72 -8.56
C ALA A 25 6.42 17.67 -8.43
N LEU A 26 6.11 16.39 -8.67
CA LEU A 26 7.10 15.32 -8.66
C LEU A 26 8.13 15.48 -9.79
N LYS A 27 7.70 15.80 -11.00
CA LYS A 27 8.61 16.06 -12.15
C LYS A 27 9.54 17.24 -11.91
N LEU A 28 9.10 18.26 -11.18
CA LEU A 28 9.93 19.39 -10.79
C LEU A 28 10.89 19.04 -9.65
N SER A 29 10.42 18.26 -8.68
CA SER A 29 11.18 17.88 -7.47
C SER A 29 12.25 16.85 -7.73
N PHE A 30 12.02 15.92 -8.67
CA PHE A 30 12.95 14.83 -8.98
C PHE A 30 13.50 14.98 -10.41
N ARG A 31 14.79 14.67 -10.55
CA ARG A 31 15.46 14.70 -11.86
C ARG A 31 14.97 13.60 -12.78
N ASN A 32 14.67 12.43 -12.20
CA ASN A 32 14.23 11.25 -12.95
C ASN A 32 13.35 10.37 -12.04
N ILE A 33 12.20 9.95 -12.59
CA ILE A 33 11.32 8.98 -11.97
C ILE A 33 11.15 7.84 -12.97
N ARG A 34 11.56 6.63 -12.58
CA ARG A 34 11.48 5.43 -13.40
C ARG A 34 10.56 4.40 -12.77
N TYR A 35 9.71 3.81 -13.58
CA TYR A 35 8.81 2.72 -13.21
C TYR A 35 9.24 1.48 -13.98
N ALA A 36 9.84 0.51 -13.29
CA ALA A 36 10.33 -0.73 -13.85
C ALA A 36 9.33 -1.88 -13.61
N ASP A 37 9.27 -2.82 -14.53
CA ASP A 37 8.51 -4.08 -14.40
C ASP A 37 6.99 -3.89 -14.24
N ARG A 38 6.44 -2.84 -14.85
CA ARG A 38 4.99 -2.54 -14.80
C ARG A 38 4.13 -3.62 -15.43
N GLU A 39 4.69 -4.39 -16.33
CA GLU A 39 4.05 -5.54 -16.98
C GLU A 39 3.73 -6.67 -16.00
N LYS A 40 4.41 -6.71 -14.84
CA LYS A 40 4.11 -7.65 -13.76
C LYS A 40 2.81 -7.34 -13.01
N ILE A 41 2.24 -6.14 -13.19
CA ILE A 41 0.99 -5.76 -12.51
C ILE A 41 -0.18 -6.52 -13.16
N PRO A 42 -0.89 -7.39 -12.42
CA PRO A 42 -2.03 -8.12 -12.96
C PRO A 42 -3.13 -7.17 -13.46
N GLN A 43 -3.73 -7.50 -14.59
CA GLN A 43 -4.81 -6.72 -15.21
C GLN A 43 -6.17 -7.42 -15.10
N ASP A 44 -6.18 -8.70 -14.75
CA ASP A 44 -7.33 -9.59 -14.68
C ASP A 44 -8.04 -9.58 -13.32
N GLY A 45 -7.40 -9.05 -12.28
CA GLY A 45 -7.86 -9.12 -10.91
C GLY A 45 -7.83 -7.81 -10.12
N ALA A 46 -8.20 -7.92 -8.87
CA ALA A 46 -8.05 -6.86 -7.87
C ALA A 46 -6.61 -6.82 -7.34
N VAL A 47 -6.09 -5.63 -7.06
CA VAL A 47 -4.69 -5.43 -6.69
C VAL A 47 -4.56 -4.69 -5.37
N ILE A 48 -3.78 -5.29 -4.46
CA ILE A 48 -3.26 -4.63 -3.26
C ILE A 48 -1.78 -4.33 -3.48
N TYR A 49 -1.42 -3.07 -3.61
CA TYR A 49 -0.01 -2.65 -3.62
C TYR A 49 0.55 -2.68 -2.21
N ALA A 50 1.71 -3.32 -2.05
CA ALA A 50 2.45 -3.46 -0.81
C ALA A 50 3.84 -2.82 -0.93
N PRO A 51 3.95 -1.48 -0.87
CA PRO A 51 5.24 -0.80 -1.00
C PRO A 51 6.02 -0.77 0.31
N ASN A 52 7.38 -0.67 0.21
CA ASN A 52 8.19 -0.23 1.33
C ASN A 52 7.88 1.22 1.71
N HIS A 53 8.24 1.64 2.93
CA HIS A 53 7.86 2.96 3.45
C HIS A 53 9.06 3.72 4.01
N THR A 54 9.73 4.46 3.14
CA THR A 54 10.98 5.15 3.47
C THR A 54 10.90 6.67 3.47
N ASN A 55 9.90 7.26 2.78
CA ASN A 55 9.78 8.71 2.64
C ASN A 55 8.35 9.23 2.84
N ALA A 56 7.66 8.71 3.86
CA ALA A 56 6.37 9.21 4.35
C ALA A 56 5.35 9.50 3.21
N LEU A 57 4.86 10.75 3.12
CA LEU A 57 3.87 11.16 2.12
C LEU A 57 4.41 11.06 0.68
N MET A 58 5.71 11.20 0.48
CA MET A 58 6.33 11.14 -0.84
C MET A 58 6.12 9.78 -1.50
N ASP A 59 6.22 8.67 -0.72
CA ASP A 59 5.97 7.32 -1.23
C ASP A 59 4.56 7.18 -1.80
N ALA A 60 3.55 7.71 -1.10
CA ALA A 60 2.17 7.69 -1.57
C ALA A 60 1.97 8.53 -2.84
N MET A 61 2.63 9.69 -2.94
CA MET A 61 2.57 10.55 -4.13
C MET A 61 3.20 9.90 -5.35
N VAL A 62 4.33 9.21 -5.18
CA VAL A 62 5.01 8.47 -6.26
C VAL A 62 4.13 7.33 -6.78
N ILE A 63 3.48 6.58 -5.88
CA ILE A 63 2.52 5.54 -6.26
C ILE A 63 1.28 6.15 -6.95
N LEU A 64 0.82 7.31 -6.51
CA LEU A 64 -0.30 8.01 -7.15
C LEU A 64 0.04 8.38 -8.60
N ALA A 65 1.25 8.85 -8.85
CA ALA A 65 1.70 9.35 -10.14
C ALA A 65 2.03 8.24 -11.17
N MET A 66 2.14 6.98 -10.74
CA MET A 66 2.57 5.89 -11.63
C MET A 66 1.63 5.62 -12.80
N ASP A 67 0.32 5.83 -12.65
CA ASP A 67 -0.71 5.66 -13.68
C ASP A 67 -1.94 6.54 -13.42
N HIS A 68 -2.92 6.55 -14.35
CA HIS A 68 -4.10 7.42 -14.25
C HIS A 68 -5.25 6.86 -13.41
N ARG A 69 -5.16 5.64 -12.91
CA ARG A 69 -6.22 5.05 -12.08
C ARG A 69 -6.22 5.67 -10.67
N PRO A 70 -7.40 5.98 -10.11
CA PRO A 70 -7.48 6.37 -8.70
C PRO A 70 -6.97 5.21 -7.84
N LYS A 71 -6.37 5.53 -6.70
CA LYS A 71 -5.93 4.54 -5.72
C LYS A 71 -6.49 4.90 -4.37
N VAL A 72 -6.85 3.90 -3.58
CA VAL A 72 -7.26 4.10 -2.20
C VAL A 72 -6.13 3.67 -1.28
N TYR A 73 -5.79 4.53 -0.33
CA TYR A 73 -4.71 4.32 0.62
C TYR A 73 -5.27 4.09 2.01
N VAL A 74 -4.46 3.49 2.88
CA VAL A 74 -4.71 3.46 4.32
C VAL A 74 -3.64 4.21 5.08
N ALA A 75 -4.05 4.88 6.14
CA ALA A 75 -3.16 5.53 7.07
C ALA A 75 -3.65 5.32 8.51
N ARG A 76 -2.78 5.53 9.47
CA ARG A 76 -3.07 5.32 10.90
C ARG A 76 -4.28 6.14 11.35
N ALA A 77 -5.17 5.53 12.11
CA ALA A 77 -6.41 6.18 12.57
C ALA A 77 -6.19 7.38 13.48
N ASP A 78 -5.05 7.47 14.16
CA ASP A 78 -4.71 8.60 15.04
C ASP A 78 -4.60 9.94 14.31
N ILE A 79 -4.19 9.95 13.03
CA ILE A 79 -4.16 11.18 12.20
C ILE A 79 -5.55 11.67 11.82
N PHE A 80 -6.59 10.84 11.92
CA PHE A 80 -7.99 11.22 11.67
C PHE A 80 -8.70 11.83 12.88
N ARG A 81 -8.04 12.00 14.03
CA ARG A 81 -8.64 12.59 15.25
C ARG A 81 -9.14 14.02 15.02
N ASN A 82 -8.42 14.79 14.23
CA ASN A 82 -8.88 16.14 13.86
C ASN A 82 -9.91 16.06 12.72
N PRO A 83 -11.15 16.54 12.89
CA PRO A 83 -12.21 16.44 11.89
C PRO A 83 -11.88 17.13 10.56
N LYS A 84 -11.14 18.23 10.59
CA LYS A 84 -10.71 18.95 9.38
C LYS A 84 -9.70 18.10 8.58
N ILE A 85 -8.72 17.53 9.26
CA ILE A 85 -7.73 16.62 8.66
C ILE A 85 -8.42 15.37 8.14
N ALA A 86 -9.33 14.77 8.91
CA ALA A 86 -10.09 13.59 8.50
C ALA A 86 -10.89 13.83 7.20
N LYS A 87 -11.48 15.03 7.03
CA LYS A 87 -12.20 15.42 5.81
C LYS A 87 -11.25 15.50 4.60
N ILE A 88 -10.07 16.08 4.78
CA ILE A 88 -9.04 16.18 3.73
C ILE A 88 -8.53 14.79 3.36
N LEU A 89 -8.18 13.94 4.34
CA LEU A 89 -7.67 12.59 4.10
C LEU A 89 -8.70 11.72 3.36
N LYS A 90 -9.97 11.78 3.74
CA LYS A 90 -11.05 11.08 3.02
C LYS A 90 -11.20 11.58 1.58
N TRP A 91 -11.08 12.89 1.36
CA TRP A 91 -11.10 13.47 0.02
C TRP A 91 -9.90 13.01 -0.81
N LEU A 92 -8.73 12.84 -0.18
CA LEU A 92 -7.53 12.26 -0.78
C LEU A 92 -7.62 10.73 -0.97
N LYS A 93 -8.77 10.11 -0.73
CA LYS A 93 -9.01 8.66 -0.81
C LYS A 93 -8.14 7.86 0.18
N ILE A 94 -7.89 8.43 1.35
CA ILE A 94 -7.15 7.77 2.43
C ILE A 94 -8.13 7.32 3.50
N MET A 95 -8.09 6.04 3.87
CA MET A 95 -8.91 5.40 4.90
C MET A 95 -8.14 5.25 6.20
N PRO A 96 -8.78 5.40 7.37
CA PRO A 96 -8.13 5.07 8.64
C PRO A 96 -7.92 3.56 8.79
N ILE A 97 -6.84 3.14 9.46
CA ILE A 97 -6.66 1.78 9.95
C ILE A 97 -6.28 1.81 11.43
N MET A 98 -6.98 1.01 12.26
CA MET A 98 -6.70 0.92 13.69
C MET A 98 -5.61 -0.11 13.95
N ARG A 99 -4.71 0.18 14.90
CA ARG A 99 -3.69 -0.77 15.38
C ARG A 99 -4.28 -1.68 16.45
N GLN A 100 -3.77 -2.90 16.58
CA GLN A 100 -4.23 -3.84 17.64
C GLN A 100 -4.10 -3.29 19.04
N ARG A 101 -3.10 -2.44 19.30
CA ARG A 101 -2.86 -1.79 20.60
C ARG A 101 -3.90 -0.71 20.97
N ASP A 102 -4.82 -0.37 20.05
CA ASP A 102 -5.83 0.68 20.26
C ASP A 102 -7.09 0.17 21.03
N GLY A 103 -7.07 -1.11 21.48
CA GLY A 103 -8.07 -1.70 22.38
C GLY A 103 -9.19 -2.49 21.67
N ILE A 104 -10.11 -3.08 22.46
CA ILE A 104 -11.18 -3.98 21.97
C ILE A 104 -12.15 -3.25 21.02
N SER A 105 -12.42 -1.96 21.25
CA SER A 105 -13.25 -1.15 20.35
C SER A 105 -12.62 -0.97 18.95
N ALA A 106 -11.30 -1.16 18.84
CA ALA A 106 -10.58 -1.13 17.57
C ALA A 106 -10.94 -2.31 16.65
N VAL A 107 -11.28 -3.47 17.23
CA VAL A 107 -11.61 -4.69 16.46
C VAL A 107 -12.88 -4.45 15.63
N LYS A 108 -13.93 -3.90 16.24
CA LYS A 108 -15.22 -3.63 15.55
C LYS A 108 -15.06 -2.57 14.46
N LYS A 109 -14.29 -1.51 14.74
CA LYS A 109 -13.97 -0.46 13.75
C LYS A 109 -13.08 -0.98 12.62
N ASN A 110 -12.17 -1.92 12.91
CA ASN A 110 -11.36 -2.54 11.87
C ASN A 110 -12.22 -3.37 10.90
N GLN A 111 -13.28 -4.04 11.36
CA GLN A 111 -14.17 -4.78 10.46
C GLN A 111 -14.84 -3.84 9.44
N GLU A 112 -15.37 -2.70 9.88
CA GLU A 112 -15.95 -1.71 8.96
C GLU A 112 -14.93 -1.18 7.93
N ILE A 113 -13.66 -1.07 8.33
CA ILE A 113 -12.58 -0.63 7.44
C ILE A 113 -12.25 -1.72 6.42
N ILE A 114 -12.21 -2.96 6.86
CA ILE A 114 -11.98 -4.11 5.98
C ILE A 114 -13.12 -4.26 4.98
N ASP A 115 -14.37 -4.15 5.41
CA ASP A 115 -15.55 -4.20 4.53
C ASP A 115 -15.46 -3.10 3.44
N LYS A 116 -15.02 -1.90 3.81
CA LYS A 116 -14.78 -0.82 2.84
C LYS A 116 -13.61 -1.10 1.90
N ALA A 117 -12.55 -1.73 2.39
CA ALA A 117 -11.42 -2.13 1.56
C ALA A 117 -11.84 -3.21 0.54
N VAL A 118 -12.65 -4.18 0.97
CA VAL A 118 -13.25 -5.19 0.10
C VAL A 118 -14.15 -4.54 -0.97
N ASP A 119 -14.96 -3.56 -0.59
CA ASP A 119 -15.83 -2.84 -1.54
C ASP A 119 -15.00 -2.07 -2.61
N VAL A 120 -13.86 -1.49 -2.21
CA VAL A 120 -12.90 -0.86 -3.14
C VAL A 120 -12.29 -1.88 -4.10
N LEU A 121 -11.88 -3.03 -3.58
CA LEU A 121 -11.27 -4.10 -4.37
C LEU A 121 -12.26 -4.76 -5.34
N LYS A 122 -13.53 -4.93 -4.93
CA LYS A 122 -14.63 -5.39 -5.81
C LYS A 122 -14.84 -4.48 -7.02
N ASP A 123 -14.70 -3.17 -6.83
CA ASP A 123 -14.74 -2.19 -7.92
C ASP A 123 -13.42 -2.16 -8.74
N ARG A 124 -12.50 -3.10 -8.51
CA ARG A 124 -11.15 -3.20 -9.13
C ARG A 124 -10.34 -1.90 -9.02
N ILE A 125 -10.59 -1.12 -8.00
CA ILE A 125 -9.79 0.06 -7.68
C ILE A 125 -8.55 -0.40 -6.89
N PRO A 126 -7.33 -0.06 -7.34
CA PRO A 126 -6.12 -0.43 -6.64
C PRO A 126 -6.10 0.08 -5.19
N PHE A 127 -5.82 -0.83 -4.28
CA PHE A 127 -5.71 -0.56 -2.85
C PHE A 127 -4.24 -0.54 -2.44
N CYS A 128 -3.79 0.48 -1.74
CA CYS A 128 -2.41 0.63 -1.34
C CYS A 128 -2.28 0.64 0.18
N ILE A 129 -1.52 -0.30 0.70
CA ILE A 129 -1.20 -0.39 2.11
C ILE A 129 0.31 -0.55 2.28
N PHE A 130 0.93 0.33 3.07
CA PHE A 130 2.33 0.22 3.47
C PHE A 130 2.43 -0.82 4.60
N PRO A 131 2.93 -2.04 4.31
CA PRO A 131 2.82 -3.15 5.26
C PRO A 131 3.71 -2.95 6.50
N GLU A 132 4.70 -2.09 6.44
CA GLU A 132 5.57 -1.75 7.57
C GLU A 132 4.81 -0.97 8.68
N GLY A 133 3.72 -0.27 8.34
CA GLY A 133 2.86 0.46 9.27
C GLY A 133 3.49 1.70 9.93
N THR A 134 4.73 1.99 9.61
CA THR A 134 5.47 3.22 9.94
C THR A 134 6.55 3.44 8.88
N HIS A 135 7.17 4.59 8.84
CA HIS A 135 8.23 4.92 7.89
C HIS A 135 9.56 5.22 8.61
N GLN A 136 10.65 5.02 7.89
CA GLN A 136 11.99 5.44 8.29
C GLN A 136 12.80 5.81 7.05
N ALA A 137 13.57 6.91 7.10
CA ALA A 137 14.44 7.34 6.01
C ALA A 137 15.75 6.54 6.04
N LYS A 138 15.66 5.23 5.78
CA LYS A 138 16.79 4.30 5.72
C LYS A 138 16.59 3.34 4.55
N TYR A 139 17.69 2.82 4.01
CA TYR A 139 17.67 1.72 3.04
C TYR A 139 17.49 0.36 3.72
N SER A 140 16.70 0.32 4.77
CA SER A 140 16.37 -0.88 5.53
C SER A 140 14.86 -0.99 5.64
N SER A 141 14.29 -2.16 5.38
CA SER A 141 12.86 -2.42 5.57
C SER A 141 12.55 -2.72 7.03
N LEU A 142 11.33 -2.38 7.44
CA LEU A 142 10.79 -2.74 8.74
C LEU A 142 9.99 -4.05 8.65
N PRO A 143 9.81 -4.77 9.78
CA PRO A 143 8.97 -5.96 9.82
C PRO A 143 7.54 -5.66 9.38
N LEU A 144 6.97 -6.53 8.54
CA LEU A 144 5.62 -6.36 8.01
C LEU A 144 4.56 -6.60 9.09
N SER A 145 3.55 -5.73 9.12
CA SER A 145 2.39 -5.82 10.01
C SER A 145 1.30 -6.75 9.47
N LYS A 146 0.46 -7.30 10.34
CA LYS A 146 -0.59 -8.26 9.97
C LYS A 146 -1.80 -7.64 9.24
N GLY A 147 -1.86 -6.31 9.12
CA GLY A 147 -3.03 -5.62 8.57
C GLY A 147 -3.33 -5.97 7.12
N ILE A 148 -2.30 -6.02 6.28
CA ILE A 148 -2.44 -6.34 4.85
C ILE A 148 -2.97 -7.77 4.63
N PHE A 149 -2.49 -8.74 5.42
CA PHE A 149 -2.89 -10.15 5.29
C PHE A 149 -4.35 -10.34 5.68
N ARG A 150 -4.82 -9.68 6.75
CA ARG A 150 -6.23 -9.71 7.14
C ARG A 150 -7.15 -9.18 6.04
N ILE A 151 -6.79 -8.05 5.43
CA ILE A 151 -7.54 -7.48 4.31
C ILE A 151 -7.52 -8.45 3.13
N ALA A 152 -6.36 -9.04 2.81
CA ALA A 152 -6.23 -9.96 1.69
C ALA A 152 -7.08 -11.23 1.86
N TYR A 153 -7.04 -11.87 3.02
CA TYR A 153 -7.85 -13.06 3.29
C TYR A 153 -9.34 -12.75 3.26
N GLN A 154 -9.80 -11.72 3.96
CA GLN A 154 -11.22 -11.37 3.98
C GLN A 154 -11.72 -10.88 2.61
N ALA A 155 -10.89 -10.18 1.84
CA ALA A 155 -11.23 -9.82 0.48
C ALA A 155 -11.35 -11.06 -0.42
N HIS A 156 -10.44 -12.02 -0.29
CA HIS A 156 -10.49 -13.28 -1.02
C HIS A 156 -11.79 -14.05 -0.71
N ASP A 157 -12.14 -14.22 0.57
CA ASP A 157 -13.34 -14.92 1.01
C ASP A 157 -14.64 -14.29 0.48
N LEU A 158 -14.65 -12.97 0.28
CA LEU A 158 -15.82 -12.20 -0.17
C LEU A 158 -15.82 -11.90 -1.68
N MET A 159 -14.77 -12.28 -2.41
CA MET A 159 -14.56 -11.99 -3.84
C MET A 159 -14.30 -13.29 -4.61
N THR A 160 -15.36 -14.09 -4.80
CA THR A 160 -15.24 -15.42 -5.45
C THR A 160 -14.99 -15.36 -6.96
N ASP A 161 -15.37 -14.25 -7.62
CA ASP A 161 -15.39 -14.17 -9.08
C ASP A 161 -14.19 -13.39 -9.66
N VAL A 162 -13.33 -12.81 -8.80
CA VAL A 162 -12.21 -11.95 -9.22
C VAL A 162 -10.96 -12.36 -8.46
N PRO A 163 -9.87 -12.74 -9.14
CA PRO A 163 -8.63 -13.04 -8.45
C PRO A 163 -8.09 -11.81 -7.71
N LEU A 164 -7.47 -12.05 -6.57
CA LEU A 164 -6.87 -11.02 -5.73
C LEU A 164 -5.35 -11.20 -5.69
N TYR A 165 -4.64 -10.12 -5.96
CA TYR A 165 -3.19 -10.10 -5.98
C TYR A 165 -2.61 -9.13 -4.95
N ILE A 166 -1.57 -9.56 -4.24
CA ILE A 166 -0.67 -8.66 -3.51
C ILE A 166 0.54 -8.41 -4.41
N VAL A 167 0.80 -7.14 -4.73
CA VAL A 167 1.92 -6.73 -5.58
C VAL A 167 2.97 -6.01 -4.72
N PRO A 168 4.14 -6.61 -4.48
CA PRO A 168 5.25 -5.95 -3.81
C PRO A 168 5.74 -4.78 -4.66
N VAL A 169 6.01 -3.63 -4.04
CA VAL A 169 6.49 -2.44 -4.75
C VAL A 169 7.71 -1.86 -4.04
N GLY A 170 8.85 -1.92 -4.70
CA GLY A 170 10.08 -1.28 -4.21
C GLY A 170 10.15 0.17 -4.64
N ILE A 171 10.25 1.11 -3.69
CA ILE A 171 10.52 2.52 -3.94
C ILE A 171 11.93 2.81 -3.49
N LYS A 172 12.81 3.16 -4.44
CA LYS A 172 14.23 3.45 -4.21
C LYS A 172 14.47 4.93 -4.49
N TYR A 173 14.96 5.64 -3.49
CA TYR A 173 15.42 7.02 -3.63
C TYR A 173 16.93 7.02 -3.81
N GLY A 174 17.46 7.85 -4.72
CA GLY A 174 18.89 8.09 -4.80
C GLY A 174 19.41 8.89 -3.61
N ASP A 175 18.54 9.76 -3.06
CA ASP A 175 18.73 10.48 -1.81
C ASP A 175 17.36 10.91 -1.29
N PHE A 176 17.10 10.73 0.01
CA PHE A 176 15.79 10.99 0.61
C PHE A 176 15.45 12.49 0.71
N PHE A 177 16.45 13.34 0.83
CA PHE A 177 16.27 14.76 1.18
C PHE A 177 16.78 15.72 0.10
N ARG A 178 17.56 15.22 -0.87
CA ARG A 178 18.17 16.08 -1.89
C ARG A 178 17.14 16.44 -2.97
N PHE A 179 17.00 17.76 -3.21
CA PHE A 179 16.24 18.26 -4.36
C PHE A 179 16.87 17.79 -5.68
N ARG A 180 16.03 17.42 -6.66
CA ARG A 180 16.47 16.85 -7.95
C ARG A 180 17.18 15.50 -7.82
N SER A 181 16.88 14.73 -6.77
CA SER A 181 17.27 13.34 -6.66
C SER A 181 16.55 12.45 -7.68
N THR A 182 16.75 11.16 -7.62
CA THR A 182 16.11 10.18 -8.52
C THR A 182 15.20 9.24 -7.74
N ILE A 183 14.14 8.78 -8.39
CA ILE A 183 13.28 7.73 -7.88
C ILE A 183 13.25 6.58 -8.88
N ARG A 184 13.38 5.36 -8.38
CA ARG A 184 13.07 4.13 -9.12
C ARG A 184 12.02 3.35 -8.35
N MET A 185 10.88 3.14 -8.98
CA MET A 185 9.83 2.24 -8.50
C MET A 185 9.91 0.94 -9.30
N GLU A 186 9.88 -0.20 -8.60
CA GLU A 186 10.02 -1.52 -9.20
C GLU A 186 8.90 -2.44 -8.67
N PHE A 187 8.22 -3.14 -9.58
CA PHE A 187 7.14 -4.06 -9.23
C PHE A 187 7.68 -5.48 -9.14
N GLY A 188 7.54 -6.09 -7.96
CA GLY A 188 7.95 -7.47 -7.73
C GLY A 188 6.94 -8.48 -8.28
N LYS A 189 7.27 -9.77 -8.20
CA LYS A 189 6.39 -10.86 -8.61
C LYS A 189 5.09 -10.82 -7.78
N PRO A 190 3.90 -10.73 -8.39
CA PRO A 190 2.63 -10.72 -7.67
C PRO A 190 2.40 -12.02 -6.89
N ILE A 191 1.67 -11.94 -5.78
CA ILE A 191 1.17 -13.10 -5.04
C ILE A 191 -0.32 -13.21 -5.34
N ASN A 192 -0.75 -14.28 -6.01
CA ASN A 192 -2.15 -14.61 -6.11
C ASN A 192 -2.60 -15.20 -4.77
N VAL A 193 -3.52 -14.51 -4.09
CA VAL A 193 -3.95 -14.88 -2.74
C VAL A 193 -4.71 -16.22 -2.75
N GLY A 194 -5.55 -16.46 -3.76
CA GLY A 194 -6.31 -17.71 -3.89
C GLY A 194 -5.40 -18.91 -4.15
N GLU A 195 -4.45 -18.79 -5.09
CA GLU A 195 -3.47 -19.85 -5.34
C GLU A 195 -2.64 -20.14 -4.09
N PHE A 196 -2.16 -19.09 -3.41
CA PHE A 196 -1.41 -19.25 -2.17
C PHE A 196 -2.19 -20.00 -1.09
N ILE A 197 -3.48 -19.67 -0.90
CA ILE A 197 -4.34 -20.36 0.09
C ILE A 197 -4.52 -21.83 -0.29
N ALA A 198 -4.78 -22.12 -1.57
CA ALA A 198 -4.97 -23.49 -2.05
C ALA A 198 -3.70 -24.35 -1.92
N GLU A 199 -2.53 -23.78 -2.18
CA GLU A 199 -1.24 -24.48 -2.01
C GLU A 199 -0.89 -24.75 -0.54
N ASN A 200 -1.46 -24.01 0.40
CA ASN A 200 -1.16 -24.07 1.82
C ASN A 200 -2.38 -24.45 2.68
N ASP A 201 -3.39 -25.14 2.11
CA ASP A 201 -4.64 -25.49 2.78
C ASP A 201 -4.46 -26.43 3.99
N HIS A 202 -3.35 -27.18 4.02
CA HIS A 202 -2.95 -28.08 5.12
C HIS A 202 -2.45 -27.32 6.37
N MET A 203 -2.18 -26.02 6.26
CA MET A 203 -1.66 -25.18 7.35
C MET A 203 -2.79 -24.52 8.15
N THR A 204 -2.52 -24.23 9.41
CA THR A 204 -3.40 -23.37 10.20
C THR A 204 -3.41 -21.94 9.67
N PRO A 205 -4.47 -21.14 9.88
CA PRO A 205 -4.53 -19.74 9.43
C PRO A 205 -3.37 -18.85 9.93
N GLN A 206 -2.82 -19.18 11.11
CA GLN A 206 -1.67 -18.46 11.66
C GLN A 206 -0.37 -18.81 10.91
N GLU A 207 -0.16 -20.09 10.60
CA GLU A 207 0.98 -20.58 9.82
C GLU A 207 0.94 -20.01 8.40
N GLN A 208 -0.22 -20.10 7.71
CA GLN A 208 -0.42 -19.46 6.41
C GLN A 208 -0.07 -17.97 6.43
N THR A 209 -0.50 -17.25 7.47
CA THR A 209 -0.19 -15.82 7.60
C THR A 209 1.31 -15.57 7.76
N ASN A 210 2.02 -16.41 8.48
CA ASN A 210 3.47 -16.29 8.65
C ASN A 210 4.20 -16.58 7.33
N VAL A 211 3.83 -17.66 6.64
CA VAL A 211 4.42 -18.01 5.33
C VAL A 211 4.15 -16.92 4.29
N LEU A 212 2.92 -16.39 4.23
CA LEU A 212 2.58 -15.28 3.31
C LEU A 212 3.37 -14.01 3.63
N LYS A 213 3.59 -13.74 4.93
CA LYS A 213 4.41 -12.62 5.37
C LYS A 213 5.86 -12.77 4.92
N ASP A 214 6.44 -13.95 5.09
CA ASP A 214 7.82 -14.24 4.72
C ASP A 214 7.99 -14.16 3.20
N LEU A 215 7.06 -14.72 2.43
CA LEU A 215 7.01 -14.63 0.98
C LEU A 215 6.90 -13.17 0.49
N LEU A 216 6.03 -12.37 1.11
CA LEU A 216 5.91 -10.96 0.75
C LEU A 216 7.19 -10.18 1.10
N THR A 217 7.81 -10.48 2.23
CA THR A 217 9.08 -9.88 2.66
C THR A 217 10.19 -10.19 1.66
N GLU A 218 10.35 -11.45 1.26
CA GLU A 218 11.33 -11.87 0.25
C GLU A 218 11.14 -11.13 -1.08
N ARG A 219 9.89 -11.13 -1.58
CA ARG A 219 9.56 -10.47 -2.85
C ARG A 219 9.70 -8.95 -2.79
N LEU A 220 9.47 -8.34 -1.63
CA LEU A 220 9.71 -6.91 -1.42
C LEU A 220 11.21 -6.61 -1.38
N HIS A 221 12.00 -7.42 -0.68
CA HIS A 221 13.46 -7.28 -0.61
C HIS A 221 14.11 -7.40 -2.00
N SER A 222 13.58 -8.24 -2.89
CA SER A 222 14.09 -8.35 -4.27
C SER A 222 13.89 -7.05 -5.09
N THR A 223 13.04 -6.13 -4.65
CA THR A 223 12.73 -4.88 -5.37
C THR A 223 13.35 -3.63 -4.74
N ILE A 224 14.02 -3.73 -3.61
CA ILE A 224 14.60 -2.59 -2.89
C ILE A 224 16.10 -2.76 -2.68
N PHE A 225 16.77 -1.68 -2.32
CA PHE A 225 18.06 -1.79 -1.62
C PHE A 225 17.74 -2.09 -0.15
N HIS A 226 18.27 -3.19 0.34
CA HIS A 226 18.10 -3.57 1.74
C HIS A 226 19.47 -3.67 2.40
N ILE A 227 19.74 -2.74 3.31
CA ILE A 227 20.90 -2.76 4.20
C ILE A 227 20.37 -3.15 5.58
N PRO A 228 20.88 -4.21 6.22
CA PRO A 228 20.47 -4.57 7.57
C PRO A 228 20.63 -3.38 8.52
N ASN A 229 19.65 -3.15 9.39
CA ASN A 229 19.69 -2.04 10.36
C ASN A 229 20.38 -2.52 11.65
N ASP A 230 21.65 -2.85 11.53
CA ASP A 230 22.56 -3.29 12.58
C ASP A 230 23.63 -2.22 12.89
N GLU A 231 24.64 -2.59 13.67
CA GLU A 231 25.75 -1.70 14.06
C GLU A 231 26.57 -1.22 12.86
N ASP A 232 26.63 -2.02 11.78
CA ASP A 232 27.41 -1.74 10.57
C ASP A 232 26.63 -0.96 9.51
N TYR A 233 25.36 -0.57 9.79
CA TYR A 233 24.52 0.14 8.81
C TYR A 233 25.21 1.39 8.24
N ALA A 234 25.82 2.21 9.10
CA ALA A 234 26.48 3.44 8.67
C ALA A 234 27.67 3.17 7.75
N ALA A 235 28.50 2.17 8.09
CA ALA A 235 29.67 1.79 7.29
C ALA A 235 29.28 1.14 5.95
N THR A 236 28.13 0.47 5.88
CA THR A 236 27.62 -0.14 4.63
C THR A 236 26.99 0.89 3.72
N TYR A 237 26.50 2.01 4.31
CA TYR A 237 25.83 3.08 3.57
C TYR A 237 26.82 4.08 2.93
N GLU A 238 28.01 4.28 3.51
CA GLU A 238 29.10 5.12 2.96
C GLU A 238 29.79 4.47 1.76
#